data_aceb03f6bc86524dbaa819d212787987
#
_entry.id   aceb03f6bc86524dbaa819d212787987
#
_cell.length_a   1.000
_cell.length_b   1.000
_cell.length_c   1.000
_cell.angle_alpha   90.00
_cell.angle_beta   90.00
_cell.angle_gamma   90.00
#
_symmetry.space_group_name_H-M   'P 1'
#
loop_
_entity.id
_entity.type
_entity.pdbx_description
1 polymer ?
#
loop_
_entity_poly.entity_id
_entity_poly.type
_entity_poly.pdbx_seq_one_letter_code
_entity_poly.pdbx_strand_id
1 'polypeptide(L)'
;MRIISRKALRICWEKYPDAETSLKFWYRTAKEADWSTPRDIKAQYRNASFVGNDRVVFNIAGNKYRLVVAVNYAYQALYVRFVGTHRQYDQIDVKEI
;
A
#
# COMPACT_ATOMS: atom_id res chain seq x y z
N MET A 1 1.10 0.13 12.75
CA MET A 1 -0.13 0.85 12.31
C MET A 1 -1.28 -0.12 12.10
N ARG A 2 -2.49 0.36 12.16
CA ARG A 2 -3.68 -0.44 11.91
C ARG A 2 -3.98 -0.46 10.42
N ILE A 3 -4.21 -1.65 9.85
CA ILE A 3 -4.43 -1.80 8.41
C ILE A 3 -5.91 -2.09 8.15
N ILE A 4 -6.55 -1.28 7.34
CA ILE A 4 -7.96 -1.41 6.96
C ILE A 4 -8.06 -1.39 5.44
N SER A 5 -8.35 -2.50 4.74
CA SER A 5 -8.57 -3.79 5.34
C SER A 5 -7.63 -4.82 4.70
N ARG A 6 -7.25 -5.83 5.48
CA ARG A 6 -6.43 -6.94 5.00
C ARG A 6 -7.14 -7.75 3.91
N LYS A 7 -8.47 -7.74 3.93
CA LYS A 7 -9.27 -8.49 2.96
C LYS A 7 -8.96 -8.11 1.51
N ALA A 8 -8.75 -6.82 1.25
CA ALA A 8 -8.42 -6.36 -0.11
C ALA A 8 -7.10 -6.96 -0.58
N LEU A 9 -6.11 -7.06 0.32
CA LEU A 9 -4.83 -7.67 -0.01
C LEU A 9 -4.99 -9.15 -0.31
N ARG A 10 -5.78 -9.85 0.50
CA ARG A 10 -6.03 -11.28 0.32
C ARG A 10 -6.72 -11.56 -1.02
N ILE A 11 -7.72 -10.78 -1.37
CA ILE A 11 -8.40 -10.94 -2.65
C ILE A 11 -7.41 -10.81 -3.80
N CYS A 12 -6.49 -9.85 -3.70
CA CYS A 12 -5.47 -9.66 -4.73
C CYS A 12 -4.56 -10.88 -4.86
N TRP A 13 -4.01 -11.40 -3.75
CA TRP A 13 -3.08 -12.51 -3.87
C TRP A 13 -3.76 -13.83 -4.20
N GLU A 14 -5.06 -13.97 -3.94
CA GLU A 14 -5.80 -15.15 -4.40
C GLU A 14 -5.95 -15.14 -5.91
N LYS A 15 -6.13 -13.95 -6.49
CA LYS A 15 -6.22 -13.80 -7.94
C LYS A 15 -4.83 -13.81 -8.60
N TYR A 16 -3.84 -13.25 -7.94
CA TYR A 16 -2.46 -13.16 -8.44
C TYR A 16 -1.52 -13.76 -7.40
N PRO A 17 -1.32 -15.09 -7.42
CA PRO A 17 -0.55 -15.77 -6.36
C PRO A 17 0.89 -15.28 -6.23
N ASP A 18 1.49 -14.75 -7.28
CA ASP A 18 2.84 -14.22 -7.21
C ASP A 18 2.95 -12.92 -6.41
N ALA A 19 1.83 -12.31 -6.05
CA ALA A 19 1.80 -11.14 -5.19
C ALA A 19 1.76 -11.50 -3.70
N GLU A 20 1.47 -12.75 -3.37
CA GLU A 20 1.16 -13.14 -2.00
C GLU A 20 2.29 -12.85 -1.02
N THR A 21 3.49 -13.32 -1.30
CA THR A 21 4.63 -13.16 -0.39
C THR A 21 4.92 -11.69 -0.14
N SER A 22 4.94 -10.87 -1.20
CA SER A 22 5.24 -9.45 -1.08
C SER A 22 4.15 -8.69 -0.32
N LEU A 23 2.88 -9.01 -0.56
CA LEU A 23 1.78 -8.36 0.15
C LEU A 23 1.75 -8.75 1.62
N LYS A 24 2.01 -10.01 1.94
CA LYS A 24 2.08 -10.45 3.35
C LYS A 24 3.25 -9.80 4.07
N PHE A 25 4.38 -9.66 3.40
CA PHE A 25 5.54 -9.00 3.97
C PHE A 25 5.25 -7.52 4.23
N TRP A 26 4.63 -6.84 3.26
CA TRP A 26 4.23 -5.45 3.44
C TRP A 26 3.26 -5.30 4.60
N TYR A 27 2.26 -6.18 4.69
CA TYR A 27 1.26 -6.14 5.75
C TYR A 27 1.92 -6.24 7.13
N ARG A 28 2.82 -7.19 7.29
CA ARG A 28 3.53 -7.38 8.56
C ARG A 28 4.37 -6.16 8.91
N THR A 29 5.13 -5.66 7.95
CA THR A 29 5.97 -4.49 8.16
C THR A 29 5.14 -3.27 8.55
N ALA A 30 4.07 -3.01 7.84
CA ALA A 30 3.22 -1.86 8.10
C ALA A 30 2.48 -1.99 9.44
N LYS A 31 2.06 -3.21 9.78
CA LYS A 31 1.37 -3.44 11.04
C LYS A 31 2.27 -3.16 12.25
N GLU A 32 3.54 -3.51 12.14
CA GLU A 32 4.51 -3.29 13.21
C GLU A 32 5.10 -1.88 13.21
N ALA A 33 4.90 -1.12 12.15
CA ALA A 33 5.45 0.23 12.02
C ALA A 33 4.68 1.24 12.87
N ASP A 34 5.37 2.31 13.23
CA ASP A 34 4.78 3.45 13.91
C ASP A 34 5.10 4.73 13.16
N TRP A 35 4.85 4.69 11.85
CA TRP A 35 5.14 5.82 10.97
C TRP A 35 4.38 7.06 11.39
N SER A 36 5.12 8.13 11.66
CA SER A 36 4.55 9.40 12.10
C SER A 36 4.60 10.46 10.99
N THR A 37 5.44 10.26 9.99
CA THR A 37 5.64 11.21 8.90
C THR A 37 5.87 10.46 7.59
N PRO A 38 5.68 11.13 6.43
CA PRO A 38 6.05 10.52 5.15
C PRO A 38 7.51 10.09 5.08
N ARG A 39 8.40 10.81 5.77
CA ARG A 39 9.82 10.47 5.81
C ARG A 39 10.05 9.09 6.41
N ASP A 40 9.29 8.74 7.44
CA ASP A 40 9.41 7.43 8.09
C ASP A 40 9.09 6.31 7.10
N ILE A 41 8.05 6.48 6.29
CA ILE A 41 7.69 5.52 5.25
C ILE A 41 8.79 5.43 4.20
N LYS A 42 9.28 6.57 3.76
CA LYS A 42 10.30 6.63 2.70
C LYS A 42 11.60 5.97 3.13
N ALA A 43 11.93 6.02 4.41
CA ALA A 43 13.13 5.39 4.93
C ALA A 43 13.09 3.87 4.77
N GLN A 44 11.91 3.26 4.93
CA GLN A 44 11.74 1.82 4.75
C GLN A 44 11.40 1.41 3.33
N TYR A 45 10.67 2.25 2.61
CA TYR A 45 10.23 1.98 1.24
C TYR A 45 10.67 3.12 0.34
N ARG A 46 11.88 3.01 -0.17
CA ARG A 46 12.50 4.05 -1.00
C ARG A 46 11.73 4.36 -2.27
N ASN A 47 11.06 3.35 -2.81
CA ASN A 47 10.30 3.48 -4.06
C ASN A 47 8.85 3.90 -3.83
N ALA A 48 8.46 4.16 -2.60
CA ALA A 48 7.12 4.64 -2.32
C ALA A 48 6.93 6.03 -2.91
N SER A 49 5.77 6.25 -3.51
CA SER A 49 5.41 7.53 -4.10
C SER A 49 4.33 8.19 -3.25
N PHE A 50 4.52 9.48 -2.99
CA PHE A 50 3.57 10.26 -2.19
C PHE A 50 2.78 11.17 -3.12
N VAL A 51 1.48 10.94 -3.17
CA VAL A 51 0.57 11.77 -3.97
C VAL A 51 -0.38 12.51 -3.04
N GLY A 52 -1.10 13.49 -3.56
CA GLY A 52 -1.98 14.31 -2.74
C GLY A 52 -3.01 13.50 -1.94
N ASN A 53 -3.65 14.15 -0.99
CA ASN A 53 -4.69 13.57 -0.13
C ASN A 53 -4.21 12.42 0.72
N ASP A 54 -2.94 12.49 1.20
CA ASP A 54 -2.33 11.48 2.07
C ASP A 54 -2.29 10.07 1.45
N ARG A 55 -2.29 10.01 0.12
CA ARG A 55 -2.14 8.74 -0.59
C ARG A 55 -0.67 8.37 -0.74
N VAL A 56 -0.35 7.11 -0.45
CA VAL A 56 0.99 6.57 -0.66
C VAL A 56 0.86 5.35 -1.55
N VAL A 57 1.73 5.27 -2.55
CA VAL A 57 1.75 4.17 -3.51
C VAL A 57 2.99 3.32 -3.28
N PHE A 58 2.79 2.04 -3.04
CA PHE A 58 3.88 1.08 -2.87
C PHE A 58 3.97 0.17 -4.10
N ASN A 59 5.20 -0.12 -4.51
CA ASN A 59 5.46 -1.14 -5.53
C ASN A 59 5.51 -2.50 -4.84
N ILE A 60 4.79 -3.46 -5.38
CA ILE A 60 4.68 -4.80 -4.83
C ILE A 60 5.19 -5.81 -5.86
N ALA A 61 5.97 -6.80 -5.39
CA ALA A 61 6.56 -7.83 -6.25
C ALA A 61 7.35 -7.19 -7.40
N GLY A 62 8.32 -6.35 -7.04
CA GLY A 62 9.03 -5.53 -7.99
C GLY A 62 8.12 -4.45 -8.54
N ASN A 63 7.88 -4.46 -9.83
CA ASN A 63 7.00 -3.49 -10.48
C ASN A 63 5.69 -4.07 -10.99
N LYS A 64 5.38 -5.31 -10.60
CA LYS A 64 4.19 -5.99 -11.13
C LYS A 64 2.89 -5.42 -10.60
N TYR A 65 2.87 -5.07 -9.33
CA TYR A 65 1.64 -4.64 -8.66
C TYR A 65 1.84 -3.31 -7.96
N ARG A 66 0.73 -2.62 -7.74
CA ARG A 66 0.69 -1.36 -7.01
C ARG A 66 -0.29 -1.47 -5.86
N LEU A 67 0.08 -0.93 -4.71
CA LEU A 67 -0.77 -0.84 -3.54
C LEU A 67 -0.89 0.63 -3.17
N VAL A 68 -2.12 1.13 -3.11
CA VAL A 68 -2.40 2.52 -2.73
C VAL A 68 -3.08 2.52 -1.39
N VAL A 69 -2.55 3.29 -0.46
CA VAL A 69 -3.14 3.46 0.86
C VAL A 69 -3.37 4.94 1.15
N ALA A 70 -4.39 5.23 1.93
CA ALA A 70 -4.54 6.53 2.55
C ALA A 70 -4.00 6.44 3.96
N VAL A 71 -3.13 7.35 4.35
CA VAL A 71 -2.45 7.31 5.64
C VAL A 71 -3.05 8.34 6.58
N ASN A 72 -3.43 7.92 7.77
CA ASN A 72 -3.77 8.82 8.86
C ASN A 72 -2.71 8.66 9.94
N TYR A 73 -1.75 9.57 9.96
CA TYR A 73 -0.63 9.49 10.88
C TYR A 73 -1.07 9.66 12.34
N ALA A 74 -2.03 10.56 12.57
CA ALA A 74 -2.50 10.85 13.93
C ALA A 74 -3.17 9.63 14.56
N TYR A 75 -3.97 8.90 13.79
CA TYR A 75 -4.66 7.70 14.29
C TYR A 75 -3.88 6.42 14.05
N GLN A 76 -2.70 6.51 13.44
CA GLN A 76 -1.87 5.34 13.14
C GLN A 76 -2.64 4.30 12.33
N ALA A 77 -3.31 4.75 11.27
CA ALA A 77 -4.15 3.90 10.43
C ALA A 77 -3.77 4.03 8.95
N LEU A 78 -3.79 2.90 8.27
CA LEU A 78 -3.60 2.80 6.82
C LEU A 78 -4.88 2.21 6.21
N TYR A 79 -5.48 2.95 5.29
CA TYR A 79 -6.69 2.50 4.61
C TYR A 79 -6.32 2.05 3.21
N VAL A 80 -6.50 0.76 2.92
CA VAL A 80 -6.21 0.21 1.59
C VAL A 80 -7.25 0.75 0.62
N ARG A 81 -6.80 1.49 -0.39
CA ARG A 81 -7.69 2.10 -1.39
C ARG A 81 -7.68 1.36 -2.71
N PHE A 82 -6.56 0.73 -3.05
CA PHE A 82 -6.42 -0.01 -4.29
C PHE A 82 -5.27 -0.98 -4.16
N VAL A 83 -5.42 -2.17 -4.72
CA VAL A 83 -4.31 -3.09 -4.94
C VAL A 83 -4.60 -3.86 -6.23
N GLY A 84 -3.63 -3.90 -7.12
CA GLY A 84 -3.81 -4.55 -8.42
C GLY A 84 -2.58 -4.44 -9.28
N THR A 85 -2.74 -4.81 -10.54
CA THR A 85 -1.66 -4.78 -11.52
C THR A 85 -1.27 -3.35 -11.86
N HIS A 86 -0.07 -3.18 -12.39
CA HIS A 86 0.39 -1.89 -12.90
C HIS A 86 -0.58 -1.32 -13.94
N ARG A 87 -1.07 -2.17 -14.83
CA ARG A 87 -2.02 -1.74 -15.86
C ARG A 87 -3.33 -1.23 -15.28
N GLN A 88 -3.85 -1.92 -14.26
CA GLN A 88 -5.06 -1.47 -13.57
C GLN A 88 -4.81 -0.15 -12.85
N TYR A 89 -3.64 0.00 -12.25
CA TYR A 89 -3.25 1.23 -11.57
C TYR A 89 -3.23 2.41 -12.53
N ASP A 90 -2.77 2.21 -13.76
CA ASP A 90 -2.70 3.29 -14.75
C ASP A 90 -4.08 3.83 -15.15
N GLN A 91 -5.15 3.13 -14.83
CA GLN A 91 -6.52 3.50 -15.19
C GLN A 91 -7.28 4.19 -14.07
N ILE A 92 -6.70 4.35 -12.89
CA ILE A 92 -7.37 4.97 -11.75
C ILE A 92 -6.82 6.36 -11.49
N ASP A 93 -7.63 7.18 -10.83
CA ASP A 93 -7.16 8.46 -10.31
C ASP A 93 -6.80 8.27 -8.84
N VAL A 94 -5.51 8.16 -8.56
CA VAL A 94 -4.98 7.82 -7.24
C VAL A 94 -5.44 8.79 -6.17
N LYS A 95 -5.59 10.07 -6.52
CA LYS A 95 -5.99 11.10 -5.55
C LYS A 95 -7.45 10.99 -5.15
N GLU A 96 -8.27 10.37 -5.99
CA GLU A 96 -9.71 10.33 -5.82
C GLU A 96 -10.24 9.05 -5.18
N ILE A 97 -9.47 7.98 -5.23
CA ILE A 97 -9.92 6.69 -4.69
C ILE A 97 -9.83 6.63 -3.18
#